data_87a194c387bd20629fb46b799fd1ec8d
#
_entry.id   87a194c387bd20629fb46b799fd1ec8d
#
_cell.length_a   1.000
_cell.length_b   1.000
_cell.length_c   1.000
_cell.angle_alpha   90.00
_cell.angle_beta   90.00
_cell.angle_gamma   90.00
#
_symmetry.space_group_name_H-M   'P 1'
#
loop_
_entity.id
_entity.type
_entity.pdbx_description
1 polymer ?
#
loop_
_entity_poly.entity_id
_entity_poly.type
_entity_poly.pdbx_seq_one_letter_code
_entity_poly.pdbx_strand_id
1 'polypeptide(L)'
;MMAHLPVMQVMVPLLAAPLCALVRNGRVAWGIAVASSWAAFWIAWEIFQVVHSTGAISYSLGGWSASEGGIEYRIDTLGAFVLMVVTLVGAVVTPYALESVRKEVDESKQALFYAAFLLCLAGLLGIVVTGDMFNVFVFLEISSLSAYALIALGKDRRALRASYQYLIMGSVGATFIVIGIGMLYVMTGSLNMANLAILLPELPSNRTIPVAFAFLTVGVCLKLSLIHI
;
A
#
# COMPACT_ATOMS: atom_id res chain seq x y z
N MET A 1 21.21 2.43 11.94
CA MET A 1 20.42 3.10 10.90
C MET A 1 19.89 2.11 9.86
N MET A 2 20.68 1.15 9.39
CA MET A 2 20.22 0.14 8.41
C MET A 2 19.08 -0.79 8.91
N ALA A 3 19.02 -1.06 10.21
CA ALA A 3 17.98 -1.95 10.79
C ALA A 3 16.53 -1.43 10.62
N HIS A 4 16.32 -0.13 10.41
CA HIS A 4 14.99 0.49 10.31
C HIS A 4 14.57 0.85 8.88
N LEU A 5 15.33 0.45 7.87
CA LEU A 5 15.01 0.74 6.46
C LEU A 5 13.59 0.28 6.05
N PRO A 6 13.10 -0.94 6.45
CA PRO A 6 11.74 -1.37 6.08
C PRO A 6 10.64 -0.44 6.58
N VAL A 7 10.77 0.08 7.80
CA VAL A 7 9.80 1.04 8.36
C VAL A 7 9.92 2.40 7.69
N MET A 8 11.14 2.88 7.49
CA MET A 8 11.40 4.17 6.81
C MET A 8 10.81 4.20 5.40
N GLN A 9 10.81 3.07 4.69
CA GLN A 9 10.25 2.93 3.35
C GLN A 9 8.79 3.38 3.27
N VAL A 10 7.99 3.07 4.28
CA VAL A 10 6.57 3.44 4.37
C VAL A 10 6.39 4.78 5.07
N MET A 11 7.15 5.03 6.15
CA MET A 11 6.97 6.21 6.99
C MET A 11 7.31 7.51 6.27
N VAL A 12 8.29 7.53 5.38
CA VAL A 12 8.70 8.75 4.68
C VAL A 12 7.54 9.34 3.85
N PRO A 13 6.91 8.62 2.91
CA PRO A 13 5.77 9.17 2.17
C PRO A 13 4.53 9.36 3.06
N LEU A 14 4.32 8.48 4.06
CA LEU A 14 3.18 8.58 4.98
C LEU A 14 3.21 9.87 5.82
N LEU A 15 4.37 10.26 6.33
CA LEU A 15 4.52 11.50 7.11
C LEU A 15 4.60 12.75 6.22
N ALA A 16 5.10 12.62 5.00
CA ALA A 16 5.15 13.73 4.05
C ALA A 16 3.75 14.12 3.54
N ALA A 17 2.80 13.19 3.51
CA ALA A 17 1.43 13.46 3.05
C ALA A 17 0.69 14.54 3.87
N PRO A 18 0.58 14.45 5.21
CA PRO A 18 -0.04 15.52 6.00
C PRO A 18 0.75 16.84 5.93
N LEU A 19 2.07 16.81 5.76
CA LEU A 19 2.86 18.03 5.54
C LEU A 19 2.45 18.74 4.25
N CYS A 20 2.21 18.01 3.17
CA CYS A 20 1.67 18.58 1.93
C CYS A 20 0.30 19.23 2.15
N ALA A 21 -0.59 18.60 2.89
CA ALA A 21 -1.91 19.12 3.18
C ALA A 21 -1.89 20.43 4.01
N LEU A 22 -0.94 20.54 4.95
CA LEU A 22 -0.77 21.72 5.81
C LEU A 22 -0.22 22.95 5.08
N VAL A 23 0.62 22.74 4.07
CA VAL A 23 1.35 23.85 3.40
C VAL A 23 0.47 24.74 2.51
N ARG A 24 -0.71 24.31 2.07
CA ARG A 24 -1.65 25.03 1.21
C ARG A 24 -1.09 25.57 -0.13
N ASN A 25 0.21 25.49 -0.37
CA ASN A 25 0.86 25.95 -1.59
C ASN A 25 1.21 24.77 -2.50
N GLY A 26 0.59 24.68 -3.66
CA GLY A 26 0.75 23.57 -4.59
C GLY A 26 2.20 23.32 -5.04
N ARG A 27 3.02 24.37 -5.21
CA ARG A 27 4.43 24.23 -5.60
C ARG A 27 5.29 23.66 -4.48
N VAL A 28 5.05 24.10 -3.24
CA VAL A 28 5.79 23.58 -2.07
C VAL A 28 5.37 22.14 -1.79
N ALA A 29 4.07 21.84 -1.87
CA ALA A 29 3.57 20.46 -1.75
C ALA A 29 4.16 19.55 -2.83
N TRP A 30 4.27 20.02 -4.08
CA TRP A 30 4.97 19.32 -5.14
C TRP A 30 6.44 19.04 -4.78
N GLY A 31 7.16 20.05 -4.28
CA GLY A 31 8.57 19.90 -3.86
C GLY A 31 8.73 18.83 -2.75
N ILE A 32 7.82 18.82 -1.77
CA ILE A 32 7.79 17.79 -0.71
C ILE A 32 7.52 16.40 -1.32
N ALA A 33 6.57 16.29 -2.25
CA ALA A 33 6.25 15.04 -2.92
C ALA A 33 7.43 14.51 -3.74
N VAL A 34 8.14 15.36 -4.48
CA VAL A 34 9.36 14.99 -5.23
C VAL A 34 10.44 14.49 -4.26
N ALA A 35 10.74 15.26 -3.22
CA ALA A 35 11.77 14.90 -2.25
C ALA A 35 11.46 13.56 -1.55
N SER A 36 10.19 13.35 -1.16
CA SER A 36 9.73 12.12 -0.52
C SER A 36 9.80 10.91 -1.47
N SER A 37 9.39 11.08 -2.74
CA SER A 37 9.45 9.99 -3.73
C SER A 37 10.88 9.57 -4.04
N TRP A 38 11.81 10.52 -4.18
CA TRP A 38 13.23 10.23 -4.38
C TRP A 38 13.88 9.62 -3.13
N ALA A 39 13.50 10.08 -1.93
CA ALA A 39 13.95 9.46 -0.69
C ALA A 39 13.47 8.01 -0.57
N ALA A 40 12.21 7.74 -0.91
CA ALA A 40 11.67 6.38 -0.94
C ALA A 40 12.39 5.49 -1.97
N PHE A 41 12.76 6.03 -3.14
CA PHE A 41 13.56 5.30 -4.14
C PHE A 41 14.96 4.97 -3.62
N TRP A 42 15.62 5.93 -2.94
CA TRP A 42 16.93 5.70 -2.33
C TRP A 42 16.87 4.60 -1.26
N ILE A 43 15.86 4.64 -0.39
CA ILE A 43 15.66 3.62 0.64
C ILE A 43 15.43 2.24 -0.01
N ALA A 44 14.61 2.17 -1.06
CA ALA A 44 14.36 0.92 -1.79
C ALA A 44 15.64 0.36 -2.42
N TRP A 45 16.51 1.22 -2.93
CA TRP A 45 17.83 0.82 -3.44
C TRP A 45 18.70 0.20 -2.35
N GLU A 46 18.79 0.84 -1.18
CA GLU A 46 19.53 0.30 -0.03
C GLU A 46 18.95 -1.05 0.43
N ILE A 47 17.62 -1.16 0.52
CA ILE A 47 16.95 -2.42 0.85
C ILE A 47 17.32 -3.51 -0.16
N PHE A 48 17.30 -3.20 -1.46
CA PHE A 48 17.64 -4.14 -2.51
C PHE A 48 19.08 -4.65 -2.37
N GLN A 49 20.03 -3.76 -2.08
CA GLN A 49 21.44 -4.13 -1.86
C GLN A 49 21.60 -5.05 -0.64
N VAL A 50 20.91 -4.72 0.47
CA VAL A 50 20.95 -5.54 1.70
C VAL A 50 20.33 -6.91 1.43
N VAL A 51 19.14 -6.98 0.81
CA VAL A 51 18.48 -8.26 0.50
C VAL A 51 19.33 -9.12 -0.45
N HIS A 52 20.01 -8.50 -1.43
CA HIS A 52 20.88 -9.21 -2.34
C HIS A 52 22.12 -9.81 -1.65
N SER A 53 22.65 -9.13 -0.63
CA SER A 53 23.87 -9.57 0.08
C SER A 53 23.61 -10.51 1.25
N THR A 54 22.52 -10.30 2.01
CA THR A 54 22.24 -11.01 3.27
C THR A 54 21.02 -11.92 3.22
N GLY A 55 20.21 -11.84 2.14
CA GLY A 55 18.95 -12.57 2.03
C GLY A 55 17.75 -11.75 2.55
N ALA A 56 16.61 -12.43 2.74
CA ALA A 56 15.37 -11.79 3.15
C ALA A 56 15.49 -11.06 4.50
N ILE A 57 14.95 -9.84 4.56
CA ILE A 57 14.89 -9.02 5.77
C ILE A 57 13.58 -9.33 6.51
N SER A 58 13.66 -9.63 7.80
CA SER A 58 12.52 -9.68 8.72
C SER A 58 12.67 -8.57 9.75
N TYR A 59 11.61 -7.78 9.93
CA TYR A 59 11.58 -6.67 10.86
C TYR A 59 10.29 -6.69 11.67
N SER A 60 10.39 -6.90 12.98
CA SER A 60 9.24 -6.90 13.90
C SER A 60 8.92 -5.47 14.34
N LEU A 61 7.71 -5.00 14.05
CA LEU A 61 7.22 -3.68 14.46
C LEU A 61 7.00 -3.64 15.98
N GLY A 62 7.56 -2.60 16.62
CA GLY A 62 7.44 -2.42 18.06
C GLY A 62 8.20 -3.44 18.92
N GLY A 63 9.01 -4.32 18.32
CA GLY A 63 9.80 -5.34 19.03
C GLY A 63 9.01 -6.59 19.46
N TRP A 64 7.72 -6.69 19.09
CA TRP A 64 6.89 -7.87 19.33
C TRP A 64 7.15 -8.92 18.25
N SER A 65 7.38 -10.17 18.66
CA SER A 65 7.61 -11.25 17.70
C SER A 65 6.30 -11.63 16.97
N ALA A 66 6.44 -12.17 15.74
CA ALA A 66 5.30 -12.65 14.97
C ALA A 66 4.51 -13.77 15.69
N SER A 67 5.18 -14.56 16.56
CA SER A 67 4.56 -15.58 17.39
C SER A 67 3.71 -15.00 18.54
N GLU A 68 3.96 -13.78 18.94
CA GLU A 68 3.23 -13.05 19.97
C GLU A 68 2.14 -12.13 19.41
N GLY A 69 1.80 -12.26 18.12
CA GLY A 69 0.82 -11.44 17.42
C GLY A 69 1.39 -10.10 16.94
N GLY A 70 2.72 -9.93 16.92
CA GLY A 70 3.38 -8.74 16.39
C GLY A 70 3.29 -8.67 14.86
N ILE A 71 3.23 -7.43 14.32
CA ILE A 71 3.27 -7.19 12.88
C ILE A 71 4.72 -7.32 12.41
N GLU A 72 4.94 -8.16 11.40
CA GLU A 72 6.24 -8.36 10.77
C GLU A 72 6.26 -7.69 9.40
N TYR A 73 7.33 -6.94 9.11
CA TYR A 73 7.69 -6.57 7.75
C TYR A 73 8.70 -7.58 7.24
N ARG A 74 8.38 -8.20 6.10
CA ARG A 74 9.22 -9.21 5.48
C ARG A 74 9.47 -8.88 4.03
N ILE A 75 10.74 -8.63 3.70
CA ILE A 75 11.14 -8.23 2.35
C ILE A 75 12.11 -9.29 1.82
N ASP A 76 11.68 -10.03 0.83
CA ASP A 76 12.50 -10.96 0.05
C ASP A 76 13.02 -10.32 -1.23
N THR A 77 13.70 -11.08 -2.06
CA THR A 77 14.27 -10.60 -3.33
C THR A 77 13.19 -10.07 -4.28
N LEU A 78 12.03 -10.74 -4.34
CA LEU A 78 10.91 -10.32 -5.17
C LEU A 78 10.30 -9.02 -4.64
N GLY A 79 10.06 -8.94 -3.33
CA GLY A 79 9.55 -7.75 -2.67
C GLY A 79 10.49 -6.55 -2.84
N ALA A 80 11.80 -6.73 -2.67
CA ALA A 80 12.79 -5.70 -2.90
C ALA A 80 12.80 -5.20 -4.36
N PHE A 81 12.66 -6.10 -5.34
CA PHE A 81 12.55 -5.73 -6.75
C PHE A 81 11.28 -4.92 -7.03
N VAL A 82 10.13 -5.36 -6.51
CA VAL A 82 8.86 -4.63 -6.68
C VAL A 82 8.92 -3.26 -6.02
N LEU A 83 9.53 -3.12 -4.82
CA LEU A 83 9.77 -1.83 -4.18
C LEU A 83 10.57 -0.89 -5.09
N MET A 84 11.63 -1.40 -5.72
CA MET A 84 12.44 -0.63 -6.67
C MET A 84 11.60 -0.11 -7.84
N VAL A 85 10.77 -0.96 -8.43
CA VAL A 85 9.92 -0.58 -9.57
C VAL A 85 8.90 0.48 -9.16
N VAL A 86 8.16 0.27 -8.05
CA VAL A 86 7.12 1.19 -7.58
C VAL A 86 7.71 2.55 -7.23
N THR A 87 8.83 2.56 -6.50
CA THR A 87 9.47 3.82 -6.10
C THR A 87 10.13 4.55 -7.27
N LEU A 88 10.72 3.84 -8.24
CA LEU A 88 11.27 4.42 -9.45
C LEU A 88 10.17 5.13 -10.26
N VAL A 89 9.03 4.46 -10.47
CA VAL A 89 7.89 5.05 -11.16
C VAL A 89 7.41 6.30 -10.42
N GLY A 90 7.24 6.22 -9.09
CA GLY A 90 6.87 7.38 -8.27
C GLY A 90 7.86 8.53 -8.38
N ALA A 91 9.17 8.25 -8.31
CA ALA A 91 10.22 9.26 -8.39
C ALA A 91 10.30 9.94 -9.78
N VAL A 92 10.05 9.21 -10.86
CA VAL A 92 10.08 9.74 -12.24
C VAL A 92 8.80 10.52 -12.57
N VAL A 93 7.63 10.01 -12.15
CA VAL A 93 6.34 10.63 -12.47
C VAL A 93 6.12 11.94 -11.70
N THR A 94 6.55 12.02 -10.44
CA THR A 94 6.27 13.17 -9.58
C THR A 94 6.86 14.49 -10.11
N PRO A 95 8.12 14.58 -10.60
CA PRO A 95 8.63 15.79 -11.23
C PRO A 95 7.82 16.23 -12.45
N TYR A 96 7.40 15.27 -13.28
CA TYR A 96 6.62 15.53 -14.49
C TYR A 96 5.18 15.98 -14.19
N ALA A 97 4.62 15.54 -13.05
CA ALA A 97 3.23 15.80 -12.68
C ALA A 97 2.91 17.31 -12.46
N LEU A 98 3.90 18.18 -12.25
CA LEU A 98 3.68 19.59 -11.93
C LEU A 98 2.78 20.29 -12.96
N GLU A 99 3.09 20.14 -14.25
CA GLU A 99 2.34 20.81 -15.33
C GLU A 99 0.95 20.19 -15.54
N SER A 100 0.84 18.86 -15.46
CA SER A 100 -0.44 18.16 -15.60
C SER A 100 -1.40 18.52 -14.47
N VAL A 101 -0.92 18.48 -13.23
CA VAL A 101 -1.73 18.81 -12.04
C VAL A 101 -2.20 20.28 -12.09
N ARG A 102 -1.35 21.21 -12.55
CA ARG A 102 -1.75 22.62 -12.69
C ARG A 102 -2.87 22.83 -13.70
N LYS A 103 -2.93 22.02 -14.75
CA LYS A 103 -3.98 22.11 -15.77
C LYS A 103 -5.29 21.43 -15.34
N GLU A 104 -5.18 20.29 -14.66
CA GLU A 104 -6.30 19.38 -14.40
C GLU A 104 -6.92 19.55 -13.01
N VAL A 105 -6.19 20.12 -12.04
CA VAL A 105 -6.64 20.30 -10.66
C VAL A 105 -6.70 21.78 -10.31
N ASP A 106 -7.76 22.18 -9.59
CA ASP A 106 -7.91 23.55 -9.10
C ASP A 106 -6.76 23.94 -8.18
N GLU A 107 -6.29 25.17 -8.28
CA GLU A 107 -5.12 25.66 -7.53
C GLU A 107 -5.25 25.43 -6.01
N SER A 108 -6.45 25.64 -5.47
CA SER A 108 -6.76 25.39 -4.05
C SER A 108 -6.67 23.95 -3.60
N LYS A 109 -6.72 22.99 -4.55
CA LYS A 109 -6.73 21.54 -4.29
C LYS A 109 -5.42 20.84 -4.64
N GLN A 110 -4.46 21.54 -5.28
CA GLN A 110 -3.20 20.93 -5.70
C GLN A 110 -2.38 20.35 -4.54
N ALA A 111 -2.37 21.02 -3.40
CA ALA A 111 -1.69 20.51 -2.20
C ALA A 111 -2.31 19.20 -1.70
N LEU A 112 -3.65 19.08 -1.72
CA LEU A 112 -4.37 17.86 -1.37
C LEU A 112 -4.12 16.74 -2.39
N PHE A 113 -3.93 17.07 -3.66
CA PHE A 113 -3.55 16.10 -4.68
C PHE A 113 -2.20 15.43 -4.34
N TYR A 114 -1.18 16.22 -4.01
CA TYR A 114 0.13 15.66 -3.64
C TYR A 114 0.08 14.90 -2.32
N ALA A 115 -0.74 15.34 -1.37
CA ALA A 115 -0.98 14.59 -0.14
C ALA A 115 -1.61 13.20 -0.42
N ALA A 116 -2.66 13.15 -1.23
CA ALA A 116 -3.31 11.91 -1.61
C ALA A 116 -2.37 11.01 -2.45
N PHE A 117 -1.54 11.58 -3.32
CA PHE A 117 -0.52 10.85 -4.06
C PHE A 117 0.49 10.17 -3.14
N LEU A 118 0.99 10.87 -2.14
CA LEU A 118 1.94 10.30 -1.17
C LEU A 118 1.30 9.22 -0.29
N LEU A 119 0.03 9.38 0.09
CA LEU A 119 -0.72 8.33 0.80
C LEU A 119 -0.90 7.09 -0.08
N CYS A 120 -1.23 7.28 -1.36
CA CYS A 120 -1.33 6.17 -2.32
C CYS A 120 0.02 5.44 -2.44
N LEU A 121 1.12 6.18 -2.60
CA LEU A 121 2.46 5.62 -2.65
C LEU A 121 2.81 4.87 -1.36
N ALA A 122 2.55 5.45 -0.18
CA ALA A 122 2.78 4.81 1.11
C ALA A 122 2.00 3.49 1.24
N GLY A 123 0.74 3.48 0.81
CA GLY A 123 -0.09 2.28 0.79
C GLY A 123 0.48 1.18 -0.11
N LEU A 124 0.90 1.53 -1.34
CA LEU A 124 1.53 0.58 -2.26
C LEU A 124 2.83 -0.01 -1.68
N LEU A 125 3.68 0.83 -1.10
CA LEU A 125 4.92 0.37 -0.46
C LEU A 125 4.63 -0.51 0.76
N GLY A 126 3.62 -0.16 1.55
CA GLY A 126 3.18 -0.94 2.71
C GLY A 126 2.70 -2.34 2.35
N ILE A 127 1.96 -2.49 1.24
CA ILE A 127 1.52 -3.81 0.73
C ILE A 127 2.73 -4.70 0.43
N VAL A 128 3.79 -4.14 -0.15
CA VAL A 128 4.96 -4.91 -0.59
C VAL A 128 5.84 -5.32 0.59
N VAL A 129 5.96 -4.49 1.62
CA VAL A 129 6.86 -4.77 2.75
C VAL A 129 6.24 -5.64 3.83
N THR A 130 4.91 -5.70 3.95
CA THR A 130 4.26 -6.39 5.08
C THR A 130 4.22 -7.90 4.90
N GLY A 131 4.48 -8.64 5.98
CA GLY A 131 4.30 -10.08 6.11
C GLY A 131 3.01 -10.49 6.82
N ASP A 132 2.10 -9.53 7.11
CA ASP A 132 0.85 -9.74 7.83
C ASP A 132 -0.36 -9.49 6.94
N MET A 133 -1.31 -10.43 6.90
CA MET A 133 -2.47 -10.35 6.00
C MET A 133 -3.42 -9.20 6.33
N PHE A 134 -3.64 -8.91 7.62
CA PHE A 134 -4.51 -7.81 8.00
C PHE A 134 -3.86 -6.46 7.67
N ASN A 135 -2.55 -6.38 7.85
CA ASN A 135 -1.80 -5.19 7.50
C ASN A 135 -1.74 -4.96 5.97
N VAL A 136 -1.71 -6.04 5.14
CA VAL A 136 -1.94 -5.92 3.69
C VAL A 136 -3.29 -5.28 3.41
N PHE A 137 -4.36 -5.75 4.07
CA PHE A 137 -5.69 -5.16 3.91
C PHE A 137 -5.69 -3.67 4.25
N VAL A 138 -5.07 -3.26 5.37
CA VAL A 138 -4.99 -1.85 5.78
C VAL A 138 -4.27 -1.00 4.73
N PHE A 139 -3.13 -1.45 4.22
CA PHE A 139 -2.40 -0.72 3.18
C PHE A 139 -3.12 -0.72 1.83
N LEU A 140 -3.84 -1.79 1.49
CA LEU A 140 -4.74 -1.82 0.34
C LEU A 140 -5.83 -0.75 0.45
N GLU A 141 -6.40 -0.55 1.62
CA GLU A 141 -7.41 0.49 1.84
C GLU A 141 -6.80 1.89 1.78
N ILE A 142 -5.63 2.12 2.39
CA ILE A 142 -4.93 3.41 2.31
C ILE A 142 -4.66 3.78 0.86
N SER A 143 -4.11 2.86 0.05
CA SER A 143 -3.82 3.12 -1.36
C SER A 143 -5.09 3.35 -2.18
N SER A 144 -6.12 2.54 -1.97
CA SER A 144 -7.39 2.61 -2.70
C SER A 144 -8.16 3.90 -2.42
N LEU A 145 -8.36 4.24 -1.14
CA LEU A 145 -9.06 5.46 -0.74
C LEU A 145 -8.34 6.71 -1.24
N SER A 146 -7.01 6.70 -1.19
CA SER A 146 -6.18 7.78 -1.74
C SER A 146 -6.32 7.89 -3.26
N ALA A 147 -6.38 6.77 -3.99
CA ALA A 147 -6.61 6.76 -5.43
C ALA A 147 -8.01 7.30 -5.78
N TYR A 148 -9.05 6.95 -5.01
CA TYR A 148 -10.39 7.50 -5.22
C TYR A 148 -10.41 9.01 -5.01
N ALA A 149 -9.72 9.52 -3.98
CA ALA A 149 -9.56 10.95 -3.75
C ALA A 149 -8.82 11.63 -4.91
N LEU A 150 -7.74 11.05 -5.43
CA LEU A 150 -7.01 11.56 -6.59
C LEU A 150 -7.90 11.71 -7.81
N ILE A 151 -8.72 10.70 -8.12
CA ILE A 151 -9.67 10.76 -9.24
C ILE A 151 -10.71 11.87 -9.01
N ALA A 152 -11.25 11.98 -7.79
CA ALA A 152 -12.29 12.98 -7.45
C ALA A 152 -11.81 14.43 -7.52
N LEU A 153 -10.50 14.70 -7.44
CA LEU A 153 -9.91 16.05 -7.53
C LEU A 153 -9.88 16.61 -8.95
N GLY A 154 -10.15 15.80 -9.98
CA GLY A 154 -10.22 16.25 -11.36
C GLY A 154 -11.35 17.25 -11.60
N LYS A 155 -11.15 18.23 -12.52
CA LYS A 155 -12.14 19.28 -12.84
C LYS A 155 -13.38 18.78 -13.59
N ASP A 156 -13.27 17.64 -14.28
CA ASP A 156 -14.41 17.09 -15.02
C ASP A 156 -15.44 16.46 -14.08
N ARG A 157 -16.73 16.73 -14.30
CA ARG A 157 -17.84 16.08 -13.58
C ARG A 157 -17.84 14.56 -13.70
N ARG A 158 -17.28 14.03 -14.78
CA ARG A 158 -17.11 12.59 -14.98
C ARG A 158 -16.17 11.98 -13.96
N ALA A 159 -15.17 12.72 -13.48
CA ALA A 159 -14.22 12.29 -12.47
C ALA A 159 -14.91 11.92 -11.15
N LEU A 160 -15.87 12.74 -10.70
CA LEU A 160 -16.64 12.44 -9.48
C LEU A 160 -17.48 11.16 -9.60
N ARG A 161 -18.12 10.94 -10.77
CA ARG A 161 -18.89 9.72 -11.00
C ARG A 161 -17.99 8.48 -11.04
N ALA A 162 -16.85 8.58 -11.74
CA ALA A 162 -15.88 7.50 -11.82
C ALA A 162 -15.30 7.17 -10.43
N SER A 163 -14.92 8.17 -9.65
CA SER A 163 -14.45 8.00 -8.27
C SER A 163 -15.49 7.31 -7.38
N TYR A 164 -16.75 7.74 -7.47
CA TYR A 164 -17.84 7.13 -6.71
C TYR A 164 -18.08 5.66 -7.08
N GLN A 165 -18.10 5.34 -8.38
CA GLN A 165 -18.23 3.94 -8.84
C GLN A 165 -17.05 3.10 -8.35
N TYR A 166 -15.83 3.64 -8.44
CA TYR A 166 -14.62 2.96 -8.00
C TYR A 166 -14.61 2.74 -6.47
N LEU A 167 -15.10 3.73 -5.70
CA LEU A 167 -15.27 3.61 -4.26
C LEU A 167 -16.24 2.46 -3.90
N ILE A 168 -17.41 2.39 -4.52
CA ILE A 168 -18.39 1.32 -4.22
C ILE A 168 -17.80 -0.05 -4.53
N MET A 169 -17.27 -0.25 -5.73
CA MET A 169 -16.71 -1.54 -6.14
C MET A 169 -15.50 -1.93 -5.27
N GLY A 170 -14.65 -0.95 -4.96
CA GLY A 170 -13.49 -1.17 -4.09
C GLY A 170 -13.88 -1.52 -2.65
N SER A 171 -14.90 -0.87 -2.08
CA SER A 171 -15.40 -1.18 -0.73
C SER A 171 -16.03 -2.56 -0.64
N VAL A 172 -16.77 -2.99 -1.67
CA VAL A 172 -17.28 -4.36 -1.74
C VAL A 172 -16.12 -5.36 -1.79
N GLY A 173 -15.12 -5.14 -2.66
CA GLY A 173 -13.93 -6.00 -2.72
C GLY A 173 -13.16 -6.07 -1.41
N ALA A 174 -13.01 -4.93 -0.72
CA ALA A 174 -12.37 -4.84 0.59
C ALA A 174 -13.11 -5.66 1.65
N THR A 175 -14.44 -5.59 1.65
CA THR A 175 -15.28 -6.36 2.57
C THR A 175 -15.08 -7.87 2.37
N PHE A 176 -15.02 -8.34 1.12
CA PHE A 176 -14.72 -9.73 0.83
C PHE A 176 -13.33 -10.14 1.35
N ILE A 177 -12.31 -9.31 1.12
CA ILE A 177 -10.94 -9.59 1.58
C ILE A 177 -10.90 -9.70 3.11
N VAL A 178 -11.47 -8.74 3.85
CA VAL A 178 -11.41 -8.75 5.33
C VAL A 178 -12.19 -9.92 5.93
N ILE A 179 -13.32 -10.31 5.33
CA ILE A 179 -14.05 -11.52 5.77
C ILE A 179 -13.19 -12.76 5.56
N GLY A 180 -12.55 -12.92 4.39
CA GLY A 180 -11.65 -14.04 4.12
C GLY A 180 -10.49 -14.11 5.10
N ILE A 181 -9.85 -12.98 5.40
CA ILE A 181 -8.77 -12.87 6.42
C ILE A 181 -9.29 -13.27 7.80
N GLY A 182 -10.47 -12.75 8.21
CA GLY A 182 -11.09 -13.09 9.48
C GLY A 182 -11.40 -14.57 9.64
N MET A 183 -11.88 -15.23 8.57
CA MET A 183 -12.12 -16.67 8.57
C MET A 183 -10.83 -17.47 8.73
N LEU A 184 -9.74 -17.10 8.07
CA LEU A 184 -8.43 -17.73 8.26
C LEU A 184 -7.90 -17.51 9.68
N TYR A 185 -8.04 -16.30 10.22
CA TYR A 185 -7.65 -15.99 11.59
C TYR A 185 -8.41 -16.82 12.64
N VAL A 186 -9.71 -16.99 12.49
CA VAL A 186 -10.52 -17.82 13.40
C VAL A 186 -10.07 -19.30 13.39
N MET A 187 -9.58 -19.77 12.24
CA MET A 187 -9.13 -21.15 12.09
C MET A 187 -7.70 -21.39 12.58
N THR A 188 -6.82 -20.39 12.48
CA THR A 188 -5.38 -20.54 12.72
C THR A 188 -4.86 -19.78 13.94
N GLY A 189 -5.59 -18.74 14.38
CA GLY A 189 -5.13 -17.81 15.41
C GLY A 189 -3.98 -16.89 14.97
N SER A 190 -3.59 -16.90 13.68
CA SER A 190 -2.46 -16.13 13.16
C SER A 190 -2.86 -15.29 11.95
N LEU A 191 -2.26 -14.10 11.85
CA LEU A 191 -2.36 -13.20 10.68
C LEU A 191 -1.04 -13.14 9.89
N ASN A 192 0.05 -13.64 10.46
CA ASN A 192 1.34 -13.70 9.81
C ASN A 192 1.34 -14.71 8.67
N MET A 193 1.69 -14.31 7.45
CA MET A 193 1.62 -15.15 6.25
C MET A 193 2.55 -16.37 6.32
N ALA A 194 3.73 -16.23 6.93
CA ALA A 194 4.66 -17.34 7.08
C ALA A 194 4.12 -18.40 8.05
N ASN A 195 3.50 -17.97 9.16
CA ASN A 195 2.83 -18.87 10.09
C ASN A 195 1.62 -19.54 9.45
N LEU A 196 0.81 -18.81 8.69
CA LEU A 196 -0.33 -19.37 7.95
C LEU A 196 0.11 -20.47 6.99
N ALA A 197 1.23 -20.28 6.28
CA ALA A 197 1.77 -21.29 5.36
C ALA A 197 2.14 -22.60 6.06
N ILE A 198 2.52 -22.54 7.34
CA ILE A 198 2.83 -23.73 8.16
C ILE A 198 1.56 -24.33 8.75
N LEU A 199 0.67 -23.51 9.30
CA LEU A 199 -0.50 -23.98 10.06
C LEU A 199 -1.61 -24.53 9.15
N LEU A 200 -1.87 -23.93 7.99
CA LEU A 200 -2.98 -24.33 7.12
C LEU A 200 -2.92 -25.79 6.65
N PRO A 201 -1.76 -26.37 6.28
CA PRO A 201 -1.67 -27.79 5.91
C PRO A 201 -1.91 -28.75 7.06
N GLU A 202 -1.69 -28.33 8.31
CA GLU A 202 -1.85 -29.16 9.52
C GLU A 202 -3.29 -29.22 10.01
N LEU A 203 -4.15 -28.30 9.55
CA LEU A 203 -5.55 -28.27 9.97
C LEU A 203 -6.35 -29.42 9.34
N PRO A 204 -7.28 -30.02 10.11
CA PRO A 204 -8.18 -31.01 9.55
C PRO A 204 -9.01 -30.43 8.41
N SER A 205 -9.32 -31.27 7.43
CA SER A 205 -10.15 -30.87 6.27
C SER A 205 -11.44 -30.19 6.74
N ASN A 206 -11.58 -28.91 6.46
CA ASN A 206 -12.71 -28.08 6.85
C ASN A 206 -13.20 -27.26 5.66
N ARG A 207 -14.51 -27.05 5.55
CA ARG A 207 -15.12 -26.24 4.50
C ARG A 207 -14.83 -24.74 4.64
N THR A 208 -14.47 -24.28 5.84
CA THR A 208 -14.19 -22.87 6.12
C THR A 208 -12.99 -22.33 5.33
N ILE A 209 -11.93 -23.15 5.19
CA ILE A 209 -10.69 -22.76 4.49
C ILE A 209 -10.95 -22.47 2.99
N PRO A 210 -11.57 -23.40 2.22
CA PRO A 210 -11.92 -23.09 0.82
C PRO A 210 -12.84 -21.87 0.67
N VAL A 211 -13.78 -21.67 1.58
CA VAL A 211 -14.67 -20.50 1.58
C VAL A 211 -13.88 -19.22 1.83
N ALA A 212 -12.94 -19.21 2.79
CA ALA A 212 -12.07 -18.07 3.04
C ALA A 212 -11.25 -17.70 1.79
N PHE A 213 -10.68 -18.70 1.11
CA PHE A 213 -9.95 -18.47 -0.15
C PHE A 213 -10.86 -17.98 -1.27
N ALA A 214 -12.12 -18.46 -1.34
CA ALA A 214 -13.09 -17.93 -2.30
C ALA A 214 -13.39 -16.44 -2.05
N PHE A 215 -13.57 -16.03 -0.78
CA PHE A 215 -13.77 -14.64 -0.41
C PHE A 215 -12.54 -13.78 -0.79
N LEU A 216 -11.33 -14.25 -0.47
CA LEU A 216 -10.09 -13.54 -0.84
C LEU A 216 -9.96 -13.39 -2.36
N THR A 217 -10.21 -14.47 -3.11
CA THR A 217 -10.11 -14.46 -4.58
C THR A 217 -11.10 -13.47 -5.19
N VAL A 218 -12.38 -13.54 -4.79
CA VAL A 218 -13.41 -12.61 -5.28
C VAL A 218 -13.05 -11.17 -4.92
N GLY A 219 -12.64 -10.91 -3.69
CA GLY A 219 -12.27 -9.57 -3.25
C GLY A 219 -11.08 -8.99 -4.03
N VAL A 220 -10.04 -9.78 -4.27
CA VAL A 220 -8.88 -9.37 -5.08
C VAL A 220 -9.30 -9.15 -6.54
N CYS A 221 -10.09 -10.04 -7.14
CA CYS A 221 -10.59 -9.87 -8.51
C CYS A 221 -11.42 -8.61 -8.68
N LEU A 222 -12.26 -8.26 -7.70
CA LEU A 222 -13.03 -7.01 -7.70
C LEU A 222 -12.10 -5.79 -7.63
N LYS A 223 -11.06 -5.82 -6.79
CA LYS A 223 -10.09 -4.72 -6.68
C LYS A 223 -9.21 -4.56 -7.91
N LEU A 224 -8.84 -5.65 -8.57
CA LEU A 224 -8.08 -5.61 -9.82
C LEU A 224 -8.91 -5.16 -11.02
N SER A 225 -10.22 -4.96 -10.84
CA SER A 225 -11.13 -4.51 -11.92
C SER A 225 -11.09 -5.40 -13.17
N LEU A 226 -10.82 -6.71 -13.00
CA LEU A 226 -10.73 -7.68 -14.10
C LEU A 226 -12.02 -7.79 -14.93
N ILE A 227 -13.11 -7.21 -14.44
CA ILE A 227 -14.43 -7.23 -15.11
C ILE A 227 -14.48 -6.25 -16.30
N HIS A 228 -13.52 -5.33 -16.42
CA HIS A 228 -13.50 -4.30 -17.45
C HIS A 228 -12.40 -4.46 -18.50
N ILE A 229 -11.72 -5.60 -18.48
CA ILE A 229 -10.73 -5.95 -19.52
C ILE A 229 -11.38 -6.82 -20.57
#